data_6b12da47aad3d6f69baba1d9245d81ec
#
_entry.id   6b12da47aad3d6f69baba1d9245d81ec
#
_cell.length_a   1.000
_cell.length_b   1.000
_cell.length_c   1.000
_cell.angle_alpha   90.00
_cell.angle_beta   90.00
_cell.angle_gamma   90.00
#
_symmetry.space_group_name_H-M   'P 1'
#
loop_
_entity.id
_entity.type
_entity.pdbx_description
1 polymer ?
#
loop_
_entity_poly.entity_id
_entity_poly.type
_entity_poly.pdbx_seq_one_letter_code
_entity_poly.pdbx_strand_id
1 'polypeptide(L)'
;VVYDLTEALLDLGVEVVLYATCDAETRAPLRCTAAKPLWEDREADWKVEEFLHIARAMEEAGEFDLVHNHYDFMPLYFTPFVKVPVLTTIHGFSSEKIKKVYRRYAALPHVHYVAISEADKDPGLPYLGVVHHGVDPRRFRVGEGGRHLLVLSRIHPDKGIREAILFARKSRLP
;
A
#
# COMPACT_ATOMS: atom_id res chain seq x y z
N VAL A 1 2.97 -6.64 2.26
CA VAL A 1 3.88 -5.51 2.01
C VAL A 1 4.03 -4.66 3.28
N VAL A 2 2.96 -4.00 3.78
CA VAL A 2 3.07 -3.12 4.97
C VAL A 2 3.58 -3.90 6.18
N TYR A 3 3.03 -5.07 6.45
CA TYR A 3 3.52 -5.97 7.51
C TYR A 3 5.02 -6.24 7.36
N ASP A 4 5.47 -6.72 6.20
CA ASP A 4 6.89 -7.09 6.01
C ASP A 4 7.81 -5.87 6.16
N LEU A 5 7.35 -4.69 5.71
CA LEU A 5 8.09 -3.44 5.90
C LEU A 5 8.17 -3.05 7.38
N THR A 6 7.05 -3.12 8.11
CA THR A 6 7.01 -2.82 9.54
C THR A 6 7.98 -3.69 10.31
N GLU A 7 7.92 -5.02 10.10
CA GLU A 7 8.79 -5.98 10.78
C GLU A 7 10.27 -5.77 10.43
N ALA A 8 10.58 -5.45 9.17
CA ALA A 8 11.95 -5.17 8.74
C ALA A 8 12.50 -3.86 9.33
N LEU A 9 11.68 -2.83 9.45
CA LEU A 9 12.08 -1.57 10.08
C LEU A 9 12.37 -1.76 11.56
N LEU A 10 11.56 -2.55 12.27
CA LEU A 10 11.83 -2.93 13.68
C LEU A 10 13.15 -3.69 13.81
N ASP A 11 13.44 -4.63 12.89
CA ASP A 11 14.71 -5.37 12.87
C ASP A 11 15.93 -4.44 12.64
N LEU A 12 15.73 -3.31 11.97
CA LEU A 12 16.74 -2.26 11.77
C LEU A 12 16.83 -1.27 12.94
N GLY A 13 16.03 -1.44 14.00
CA GLY A 13 16.02 -0.57 15.17
C GLY A 13 15.25 0.73 14.98
N VAL A 14 14.39 0.82 13.96
CA VAL A 14 13.48 1.95 13.78
C VAL A 14 12.27 1.79 14.70
N GLU A 15 11.92 2.82 15.44
CA GLU A 15 10.68 2.84 16.22
C GLU A 15 9.49 3.03 15.28
N VAL A 16 8.60 2.04 15.25
CA VAL A 16 7.43 2.04 14.36
C VAL A 16 6.16 1.88 15.18
N VAL A 17 5.16 2.73 14.91
CA VAL A 17 3.77 2.53 15.36
C VAL A 17 2.93 2.24 14.12
N LEU A 18 2.22 1.11 14.13
CA LEU A 18 1.37 0.72 13.01
C LEU A 18 -0.07 1.19 13.25
N TYR A 19 -0.63 1.90 12.28
CA TYR A 19 -2.06 2.20 12.20
C TYR A 19 -2.70 1.19 11.25
N ALA A 20 -3.51 0.29 11.79
CA ALA A 20 -4.20 -0.77 11.03
C ALA A 20 -5.49 -1.18 11.74
N THR A 21 -6.15 -2.26 11.31
CA THR A 21 -7.26 -2.86 12.04
C THR A 21 -6.77 -3.54 13.33
N CYS A 22 -7.64 -3.63 14.34
CA CYS A 22 -7.25 -4.11 15.68
C CYS A 22 -6.83 -5.59 15.72
N ASP A 23 -7.18 -6.35 14.69
CA ASP A 23 -6.80 -7.75 14.49
C ASP A 23 -5.43 -7.92 13.78
N ALA A 24 -4.75 -6.82 13.45
CA ALA A 24 -3.43 -6.91 12.80
C ALA A 24 -2.38 -7.52 13.73
N GLU A 25 -1.73 -8.57 13.27
CA GLU A 25 -0.62 -9.22 13.97
C GLU A 25 0.70 -8.54 13.62
N THR A 26 1.37 -7.91 14.58
CA THR A 26 2.65 -7.23 14.40
C THR A 26 3.39 -7.11 15.74
N ARG A 27 4.74 -6.96 15.67
CA ARG A 27 5.55 -6.62 16.85
C ARG A 27 5.51 -5.11 17.18
N ALA A 28 5.09 -4.28 16.22
CA ALA A 28 4.97 -2.85 16.45
C ALA A 28 3.79 -2.52 17.39
N PRO A 29 3.87 -1.47 18.20
CA PRO A 29 2.70 -0.89 18.84
C PRO A 29 1.62 -0.62 17.80
N LEU A 30 0.40 -1.11 18.07
CA LEU A 30 -0.73 -1.01 17.15
C LEU A 30 -1.70 0.08 17.63
N ARG A 31 -2.07 0.98 16.73
CA ARG A 31 -3.18 1.94 16.92
C ARG A 31 -4.27 1.65 15.89
N CYS A 32 -5.48 1.39 16.35
CA CYS A 32 -6.58 0.99 15.52
C CYS A 32 -7.88 1.72 15.83
N THR A 33 -8.77 1.81 14.85
CA THR A 33 -10.15 2.33 14.98
C THR A 33 -11.18 1.26 14.67
N ALA A 34 -10.93 0.41 13.68
CA ALA A 34 -11.80 -0.68 13.27
C ALA A 34 -11.34 -2.01 13.89
N ALA A 35 -12.26 -2.77 14.45
CA ALA A 35 -11.96 -4.05 15.11
C ALA A 35 -11.42 -5.12 14.15
N LYS A 36 -11.87 -5.10 12.90
CA LYS A 36 -11.55 -6.07 11.85
C LYS A 36 -11.55 -5.38 10.47
N PRO A 37 -11.02 -6.04 9.42
CA PRO A 37 -11.05 -5.51 8.07
C PRO A 37 -12.47 -5.18 7.60
N LEU A 38 -12.65 -4.04 6.94
CA LEU A 38 -13.96 -3.52 6.55
C LEU A 38 -14.73 -4.47 5.61
N TRP A 39 -14.02 -5.26 4.77
CA TRP A 39 -14.68 -6.25 3.91
C TRP A 39 -15.28 -7.45 4.68
N GLU A 40 -14.92 -7.61 5.94
CA GLU A 40 -15.47 -8.63 6.86
C GLU A 40 -16.57 -8.07 7.75
N ASP A 41 -16.76 -6.76 7.77
CA ASP A 41 -17.78 -6.07 8.52
C ASP A 41 -18.90 -5.55 7.62
N ARG A 42 -19.98 -6.29 7.55
CA ARG A 42 -21.12 -5.94 6.69
C ARG A 42 -21.97 -4.79 7.24
N GLU A 43 -21.80 -4.46 8.52
CA GLU A 43 -22.56 -3.40 9.21
C GLU A 43 -21.78 -2.08 9.23
N ALA A 44 -20.48 -2.11 8.95
CA ALA A 44 -19.64 -0.92 8.94
C ALA A 44 -19.95 -0.01 7.75
N ASP A 45 -20.06 1.29 8.01
CA ASP A 45 -19.98 2.29 6.94
C ASP A 45 -18.51 2.51 6.58
N TRP A 46 -18.10 1.98 5.45
CA TRP A 46 -16.72 2.02 4.97
C TRP A 46 -16.13 3.43 4.94
N LYS A 47 -16.92 4.41 4.51
CA LYS A 47 -16.43 5.78 4.43
C LYS A 47 -16.16 6.35 5.81
N VAL A 48 -17.06 6.09 6.76
CA VAL A 48 -16.92 6.56 8.13
C VAL A 48 -15.68 5.96 8.76
N GLU A 49 -15.53 4.63 8.69
CA GLU A 49 -14.39 3.92 9.28
C GLU A 49 -13.06 4.31 8.65
N GLU A 50 -13.00 4.42 7.32
CA GLU A 50 -11.81 4.87 6.61
C GLU A 50 -11.39 6.28 7.02
N PHE A 51 -12.34 7.22 7.10
CA PHE A 51 -12.02 8.58 7.50
C PHE A 51 -11.64 8.69 8.96
N LEU A 52 -12.28 7.95 9.87
CA LEU A 52 -11.89 7.88 11.27
C LEU A 52 -10.46 7.35 11.43
N HIS A 53 -10.11 6.30 10.71
CA HIS A 53 -8.78 5.73 10.73
C HIS A 53 -7.72 6.73 10.25
N ILE A 54 -7.95 7.38 9.12
CA ILE A 54 -7.04 8.37 8.55
C ILE A 54 -6.95 9.60 9.47
N ALA A 55 -8.10 10.11 9.94
CA ALA A 55 -8.14 11.27 10.81
C ALA A 55 -7.30 11.04 12.07
N ARG A 56 -7.50 9.92 12.76
CA ARG A 56 -6.73 9.56 13.94
C ARG A 56 -5.22 9.55 13.67
N ALA A 57 -4.79 8.88 12.60
CA ALA A 57 -3.36 8.80 12.25
C ALA A 57 -2.77 10.20 11.99
N MET A 58 -3.53 11.09 11.38
CA MET A 58 -3.07 12.44 11.06
C MET A 58 -3.18 13.41 12.23
N GLU A 59 -4.15 13.25 13.13
CA GLU A 59 -4.25 14.00 14.39
C GLU A 59 -3.07 13.70 15.31
N GLU A 60 -2.65 12.44 15.37
CA GLU A 60 -1.53 11.96 16.18
C GLU A 60 -0.17 12.13 15.46
N ALA A 61 -0.14 12.64 14.22
CA ALA A 61 1.07 12.74 13.41
C ALA A 61 2.23 13.51 14.09
N GLY A 62 1.91 14.50 14.93
CA GLY A 62 2.91 15.28 15.67
C GLY A 62 3.71 14.50 16.72
N GLU A 63 3.35 13.26 17.02
CA GLU A 63 4.09 12.37 17.91
C GLU A 63 5.28 11.67 17.20
N PHE A 64 5.38 11.80 15.88
CA PHE A 64 6.31 11.06 15.03
C PHE A 64 7.25 11.99 14.27
N ASP A 65 8.41 11.48 13.87
CA ASP A 65 9.35 12.16 12.98
C ASP A 65 8.91 12.08 11.51
N LEU A 66 8.11 11.07 11.16
CA LEU A 66 7.64 10.78 9.80
C LEU A 66 6.31 10.02 9.84
N VAL A 67 5.38 10.39 8.98
CA VAL A 67 4.22 9.56 8.64
C VAL A 67 4.48 8.86 7.31
N HIS A 68 4.45 7.53 7.30
CA HIS A 68 4.57 6.72 6.08
C HIS A 68 3.20 6.22 5.64
N ASN A 69 2.64 6.86 4.63
CA ASN A 69 1.32 6.54 4.09
C ASN A 69 1.39 5.42 3.03
N HIS A 70 0.63 4.35 3.27
CA HIS A 70 0.39 3.25 2.34
C HIS A 70 -1.09 3.13 1.93
N TYR A 71 -1.91 4.10 2.32
CA TYR A 71 -3.37 4.06 2.20
C TYR A 71 -3.92 4.73 0.93
N ASP A 72 -3.14 4.95 -0.13
CA ASP A 72 -3.56 5.67 -1.32
C ASP A 72 -3.64 7.20 -1.09
N PHE A 73 -4.57 7.91 -1.74
CA PHE A 73 -4.60 9.37 -1.83
C PHE A 73 -5.33 10.08 -0.69
N MET A 74 -6.24 9.41 0.02
CA MET A 74 -7.10 10.07 1.01
C MET A 74 -6.34 10.74 2.16
N PRO A 75 -5.26 10.18 2.72
CA PRO A 75 -4.49 10.87 3.75
C PRO A 75 -3.87 12.20 3.28
N LEU A 76 -3.67 12.38 1.98
CA LEU A 76 -3.11 13.63 1.43
C LEU A 76 -3.97 14.85 1.72
N TYR A 77 -5.30 14.70 1.86
CA TYR A 77 -6.19 15.81 2.21
C TYR A 77 -5.90 16.40 3.59
N PHE A 78 -5.27 15.65 4.48
CA PHE A 78 -4.91 16.09 5.82
C PHE A 78 -3.51 16.71 5.90
N THR A 79 -2.68 16.52 4.88
CA THR A 79 -1.28 17.01 4.91
C THR A 79 -1.15 18.52 5.12
N PRO A 80 -2.08 19.41 4.69
CA PRO A 80 -1.98 20.84 5.02
C PRO A 80 -2.06 21.15 6.52
N PHE A 81 -2.56 20.23 7.33
CA PHE A 81 -2.77 20.43 8.78
C PHE A 81 -1.69 19.80 9.65
N VAL A 82 -0.78 19.03 9.05
CA VAL A 82 0.35 18.41 9.76
C VAL A 82 1.67 19.07 9.39
N LYS A 83 2.66 19.02 10.28
CA LYS A 83 3.97 19.65 10.05
C LYS A 83 5.09 18.65 9.82
N VAL A 84 4.87 17.40 10.22
CA VAL A 84 5.85 16.33 10.02
C VAL A 84 5.90 15.90 8.55
N PRO A 85 7.04 15.40 8.06
CA PRO A 85 7.12 14.82 6.74
C PRO A 85 6.12 13.70 6.55
N VAL A 86 5.44 13.70 5.40
CA VAL A 86 4.52 12.62 4.97
C VAL A 86 5.08 11.98 3.72
N LEU A 87 5.52 10.75 3.85
CA LEU A 87 5.97 9.92 2.74
C LEU A 87 4.84 9.02 2.28
N THR A 88 4.47 9.07 1.03
CA THR A 88 3.48 8.16 0.44
C THR A 88 4.14 7.20 -0.53
N THR A 89 4.05 5.91 -0.24
CA THR A 89 4.36 4.87 -1.24
C THR A 89 3.16 4.68 -2.14
N ILE A 90 3.30 5.03 -3.42
CA ILE A 90 2.25 4.88 -4.42
C ILE A 90 2.33 3.46 -4.98
N HIS A 91 1.34 2.61 -4.61
CA HIS A 91 1.23 1.22 -5.05
C HIS A 91 0.56 1.06 -6.43
N GLY A 92 0.29 2.16 -7.09
CA GLY A 92 -0.45 2.28 -8.33
C GLY A 92 -1.57 3.30 -8.19
N PHE A 93 -2.22 3.62 -9.29
CA PHE A 93 -3.35 4.54 -9.28
C PHE A 93 -4.65 3.77 -9.48
N SER A 94 -5.58 3.88 -8.53
CA SER A 94 -6.90 3.27 -8.65
C SER A 94 -7.75 3.88 -9.78
N SER A 95 -7.44 5.12 -10.17
CA SER A 95 -7.96 5.76 -11.39
C SER A 95 -7.06 6.92 -11.83
N GLU A 96 -7.09 7.27 -13.12
CA GLU A 96 -6.39 8.47 -13.63
C GLU A 96 -6.85 9.78 -12.94
N LYS A 97 -8.09 9.79 -12.45
CA LYS A 97 -8.66 10.98 -11.82
C LYS A 97 -8.01 11.34 -10.49
N ILE A 98 -7.48 10.36 -9.76
CA ILE A 98 -6.85 10.61 -8.46
C ILE A 98 -5.46 11.25 -8.59
N LYS A 99 -4.81 11.13 -9.73
CA LYS A 99 -3.50 11.76 -9.98
C LYS A 99 -3.51 13.28 -9.74
N LYS A 100 -4.65 13.94 -9.99
CA LYS A 100 -4.81 15.36 -9.66
C LYS A 100 -4.66 15.67 -8.16
N VAL A 101 -5.02 14.72 -7.29
CA VAL A 101 -4.86 14.86 -5.84
C VAL A 101 -3.38 14.82 -5.49
N TYR A 102 -2.67 13.81 -5.97
CA TYR A 102 -1.22 13.70 -5.75
C TYR A 102 -0.48 14.94 -6.25
N ARG A 103 -0.80 15.43 -7.48
CA ARG A 103 -0.18 16.64 -8.05
C ARG A 103 -0.47 17.89 -7.22
N ARG A 104 -1.68 18.01 -6.67
CA ARG A 104 -2.05 19.14 -5.79
C ARG A 104 -1.18 19.18 -4.55
N TYR A 105 -1.01 18.06 -3.88
CA TYR A 105 -0.28 17.99 -2.61
C TYR A 105 1.23 17.86 -2.77
N ALA A 106 1.73 17.49 -3.94
CA ALA A 106 3.16 17.50 -4.28
C ALA A 106 3.83 18.89 -4.14
N ALA A 107 3.03 19.95 -4.13
CA ALA A 107 3.53 21.32 -3.93
C ALA A 107 3.88 21.62 -2.46
N LEU A 108 3.47 20.80 -1.51
CA LEU A 108 3.78 20.97 -0.11
C LEU A 108 5.19 20.44 0.19
N PRO A 109 6.07 21.22 0.86
CA PRO A 109 7.48 20.87 1.02
C PRO A 109 7.73 19.63 1.90
N HIS A 110 6.77 19.23 2.71
CA HIS A 110 6.83 18.09 3.61
C HIS A 110 6.08 16.85 3.06
N VAL A 111 5.56 16.90 1.83
CA VAL A 111 4.89 15.77 1.17
C VAL A 111 5.82 15.16 0.13
N HIS A 112 6.06 13.87 0.26
CA HIS A 112 7.00 13.13 -0.57
C HIS A 112 6.37 11.85 -1.11
N TYR A 113 6.83 11.42 -2.30
CA TYR A 113 6.34 10.22 -2.97
C TYR A 113 7.46 9.25 -3.28
N VAL A 114 7.16 7.97 -3.15
CA VAL A 114 7.98 6.85 -3.60
C VAL A 114 7.14 5.97 -4.51
N ALA A 115 7.68 5.58 -5.65
CA ALA A 115 7.07 4.61 -6.55
C ALA A 115 7.55 3.19 -6.25
N ILE A 116 6.75 2.19 -6.59
CA ILE A 116 7.11 0.78 -6.43
C ILE A 116 7.82 0.21 -7.66
N SER A 117 7.73 0.89 -8.80
CA SER A 117 8.46 0.55 -10.03
C SER A 117 8.60 1.78 -10.94
N GLU A 118 9.54 1.74 -11.87
CA GLU A 118 9.67 2.79 -12.90
C GLU A 118 8.43 2.85 -13.81
N ALA A 119 7.81 1.69 -14.08
CA ALA A 119 6.64 1.59 -14.95
C ALA A 119 5.38 2.23 -14.33
N ASP A 120 5.29 2.29 -13.00
CA ASP A 120 4.12 2.84 -12.29
C ASP A 120 4.24 4.34 -12.04
N LYS A 121 5.35 4.98 -12.38
CA LYS A 121 5.54 6.42 -12.18
C LYS A 121 4.63 7.23 -13.10
N ASP A 122 3.97 8.22 -12.53
CA ASP A 122 3.36 9.31 -13.28
C ASP A 122 4.43 10.40 -13.56
N PRO A 123 4.72 10.75 -14.82
CA PRO A 123 5.76 11.73 -15.13
C PRO A 123 5.45 13.14 -14.60
N GLY A 124 4.22 13.39 -14.18
CA GLY A 124 3.80 14.66 -13.58
C GLY A 124 4.00 14.76 -12.06
N LEU A 125 4.62 13.75 -11.43
CA LEU A 125 4.86 13.73 -9.99
C LEU A 125 6.36 13.69 -9.65
N PRO A 126 6.79 14.45 -8.63
CA PRO A 126 8.14 14.37 -8.11
C PRO A 126 8.27 13.16 -7.18
N TYR A 127 9.06 12.17 -7.55
CA TYR A 127 9.37 11.03 -6.70
C TYR A 127 10.75 11.17 -6.07
N LEU A 128 10.90 10.82 -4.80
CA LEU A 128 12.20 10.67 -4.16
C LEU A 128 12.99 9.50 -4.74
N GLY A 129 12.28 8.47 -5.21
CA GLY A 129 12.89 7.28 -5.79
C GLY A 129 11.91 6.18 -6.08
N VAL A 130 12.46 5.03 -6.47
CA VAL A 130 11.73 3.77 -6.66
C VAL A 130 12.21 2.77 -5.63
N VAL A 131 11.27 2.20 -4.89
CA VAL A 131 11.53 1.12 -3.93
C VAL A 131 10.63 -0.06 -4.28
N HIS A 132 11.21 -1.11 -4.81
CA HIS A 132 10.47 -2.32 -5.16
C HIS A 132 9.96 -3.04 -3.91
N HIS A 133 8.81 -3.71 -4.06
CA HIS A 133 8.33 -4.58 -2.99
C HIS A 133 9.31 -5.72 -2.76
N GLY A 134 9.68 -5.92 -1.51
CA GLY A 134 10.45 -7.06 -1.07
C GLY A 134 9.54 -8.24 -0.70
N VAL A 135 10.09 -9.43 -0.79
CA VAL A 135 9.52 -10.66 -0.22
C VAL A 135 10.59 -11.36 0.61
N ASP A 136 10.20 -11.95 1.71
CA ASP A 136 11.12 -12.72 2.55
C ASP A 136 11.42 -14.07 1.89
N PRO A 137 12.67 -14.32 1.42
CA PRO A 137 13.02 -15.58 0.77
C PRO A 137 12.98 -16.78 1.71
N ARG A 138 12.95 -16.57 3.02
CA ARG A 138 12.77 -17.65 4.00
C ARG A 138 11.34 -18.19 3.97
N ARG A 139 10.36 -17.34 3.65
CA ARG A 139 8.94 -17.69 3.52
C ARG A 139 8.60 -18.20 2.12
N PHE A 140 9.29 -17.69 1.09
CA PHE A 140 9.04 -18.01 -0.32
C PHE A 140 10.31 -18.65 -0.92
N ARG A 141 10.41 -19.96 -0.79
CA ARG A 141 11.56 -20.70 -1.34
C ARG A 141 11.41 -20.88 -2.85
N VAL A 142 12.51 -20.72 -3.58
CA VAL A 142 12.55 -21.03 -5.00
C VAL A 142 12.43 -22.55 -5.17
N GLY A 143 11.43 -23.01 -5.91
CA GLY A 143 11.26 -24.42 -6.27
C GLY A 143 11.96 -24.75 -7.58
N GLU A 144 12.00 -26.05 -7.92
CA GLU A 144 12.60 -26.53 -9.17
C GLU A 144 11.79 -26.13 -10.41
N GLY A 145 10.63 -25.54 -10.21
CA GLY A 145 9.69 -25.22 -11.28
C GLY A 145 8.85 -26.42 -11.68
N GLY A 146 7.99 -26.24 -12.66
CA GLY A 146 7.07 -27.28 -13.16
C GLY A 146 6.77 -27.12 -14.64
N ARG A 147 5.93 -28.01 -15.15
CA ARG A 147 5.49 -28.00 -16.55
C ARG A 147 4.16 -27.25 -16.74
N HIS A 148 3.54 -26.82 -15.65
CA HIS A 148 2.27 -26.11 -15.68
C HIS A 148 2.45 -24.61 -15.85
N LEU A 149 1.52 -23.97 -16.55
CA LEU A 149 1.38 -22.52 -16.54
C LEU A 149 0.63 -22.09 -15.27
N LEU A 150 1.27 -21.27 -14.46
CA LEU A 150 0.66 -20.73 -13.24
C LEU A 150 0.15 -19.31 -13.49
N VAL A 151 -1.12 -19.08 -13.15
CA VAL A 151 -1.69 -17.74 -13.06
C VAL A 151 -2.14 -17.52 -11.61
N LEU A 152 -1.50 -16.57 -10.94
CA LEU A 152 -1.81 -16.19 -9.56
C LEU A 152 -2.22 -14.72 -9.52
N SER A 153 -3.52 -14.45 -9.45
CA SER A 153 -4.06 -13.09 -9.38
C SER A 153 -5.52 -13.10 -8.92
N ARG A 154 -6.05 -11.92 -8.62
CA ARG A 154 -7.52 -11.77 -8.48
C ARG A 154 -8.20 -12.14 -9.80
N ILE A 155 -9.40 -12.72 -9.73
CA ILE A 155 -10.23 -12.95 -10.91
C ILE A 155 -10.87 -11.62 -11.32
N HIS A 156 -10.19 -10.91 -12.22
CA HIS A 156 -10.64 -9.61 -12.71
C HIS A 156 -10.19 -9.44 -14.17
N PRO A 157 -10.95 -8.75 -15.04
CA PRO A 157 -10.62 -8.59 -16.46
C PRO A 157 -9.22 -7.99 -16.72
N ASP A 158 -8.77 -7.04 -15.90
CA ASP A 158 -7.44 -6.40 -16.02
C ASP A 158 -6.27 -7.34 -15.72
N LYS A 159 -6.53 -8.52 -15.15
CA LYS A 159 -5.51 -9.54 -14.85
C LYS A 159 -5.31 -10.58 -15.98
N GLY A 160 -6.05 -10.47 -17.06
CA GLY A 160 -5.87 -11.29 -18.24
C GLY A 160 -6.07 -12.80 -18.03
N ILE A 161 -6.88 -13.22 -17.05
CA ILE A 161 -7.08 -14.65 -16.73
C ILE A 161 -7.70 -15.40 -17.91
N ARG A 162 -8.66 -14.77 -18.61
CA ARG A 162 -9.27 -15.34 -19.82
C ARG A 162 -8.23 -15.57 -20.91
N GLU A 163 -7.37 -14.58 -21.13
CA GLU A 163 -6.28 -14.62 -22.10
C GLU A 163 -5.27 -15.72 -21.75
N ALA A 164 -4.93 -15.85 -20.47
CA ALA A 164 -4.04 -16.90 -19.98
C ALA A 164 -4.62 -18.30 -20.23
N ILE A 165 -5.90 -18.52 -19.97
CA ILE A 165 -6.59 -19.79 -20.27
C ILE A 165 -6.59 -20.08 -21.77
N LEU A 166 -6.89 -19.07 -22.60
CA LEU A 166 -6.88 -19.23 -24.05
C LEU A 166 -5.48 -19.53 -24.58
N PHE A 167 -4.45 -18.90 -24.00
CA PHE A 167 -3.05 -19.17 -24.33
C PHE A 167 -2.67 -20.62 -23.99
N ALA A 168 -2.98 -21.07 -22.76
CA ALA A 168 -2.70 -22.43 -22.32
C ALA A 168 -3.35 -23.48 -23.26
N ARG A 169 -4.62 -23.26 -23.61
CA ARG A 169 -5.34 -24.14 -24.55
C ARG A 169 -4.69 -24.18 -25.94
N LYS A 170 -4.23 -23.03 -26.47
CA LYS A 170 -3.58 -22.95 -27.78
C LYS A 170 -2.17 -23.57 -27.79
N SER A 171 -1.43 -23.36 -26.70
CA SER A 171 -0.06 -23.87 -26.55
C SER A 171 0.00 -25.37 -26.21
N ARG A 172 -1.14 -25.99 -25.87
CA ARG A 172 -1.23 -27.36 -25.36
C ARG A 172 -0.37 -27.63 -24.12
N LEU A 173 -0.08 -26.58 -23.35
CA LEU A 173 0.59 -26.70 -22.07
C LEU A 173 -0.45 -26.87 -20.94
N PRO A 174 -0.15 -27.71 -19.95
CA PRO A 174 -1.00 -27.90 -18.79
C PRO A 174 -1.04 -26.68 -17.87
#